data_0d00774e6e7e92c2cbb11f5f8f07fa29
#
_entry.id   0d00774e6e7e92c2cbb11f5f8f07fa29
#
_cell.length_a   1.000
_cell.length_b   1.000
_cell.length_c   1.000
_cell.angle_alpha   90.00
_cell.angle_beta   90.00
_cell.angle_gamma   90.00
#
_symmetry.space_group_name_H-M   'P 1'
#
loop_
_entity.id
_entity.type
_entity.pdbx_description
1 polymer ?
#
loop_
_entity_poly.entity_id
_entity_poly.type
_entity_poly.pdbx_seq_one_letter_code
_entity_poly.pdbx_strand_id
1 'polypeptide(L)'
;MPAEEGFPAYLASRLSAFYERAGMMHNLNGTDGSVTIIGAVSPQGGDFSEPVTQNTKRFVRCFWGLDKSLAYARHFPAIHWLTSYSEYLTDLGGWYRDHVSPNLWTIETG
;
A
#
# COMPACT_ATOMS: atom_id res chain seq x y z
N MET A 1 0.08 -7.31 -29.14
CA MET A 1 -0.20 -6.42 -28.01
C MET A 1 1.10 -6.18 -27.23
N PRO A 2 1.53 -4.93 -27.13
CA PRO A 2 2.73 -4.67 -26.34
C PRO A 2 2.51 -5.04 -24.87
N ALA A 3 3.53 -5.65 -24.29
CA ALA A 3 3.44 -6.16 -22.94
C ALA A 3 4.80 -6.12 -22.27
N GLU A 4 4.83 -5.92 -20.95
CA GLU A 4 6.01 -6.06 -20.11
C GLU A 4 5.99 -7.45 -19.47
N GLU A 5 7.03 -8.25 -19.75
CA GLU A 5 7.16 -9.59 -19.16
C GLU A 5 5.89 -10.45 -19.29
N GLY A 6 5.19 -10.33 -20.41
CA GLY A 6 3.98 -11.07 -20.69
C GLY A 6 2.69 -10.46 -20.18
N PHE A 7 2.74 -9.30 -19.52
CA PHE A 7 1.55 -8.62 -19.05
C PHE A 7 1.01 -7.65 -20.10
N PRO A 8 -0.33 -7.46 -20.18
CA PRO A 8 -0.90 -6.56 -21.18
C PRO A 8 -0.56 -5.11 -20.88
N ALA A 9 -0.54 -4.29 -21.96
CA ALA A 9 -0.23 -2.87 -21.84
C ALA A 9 -1.24 -2.10 -20.96
N TYR A 10 -2.45 -2.62 -20.78
CA TYR A 10 -3.49 -1.98 -19.98
C TYR A 10 -3.42 -2.37 -18.50
N LEU A 11 -2.40 -3.11 -18.06
CA LEU A 11 -2.28 -3.56 -16.68
C LEU A 11 -2.36 -2.39 -15.69
N ALA A 12 -1.59 -1.34 -15.95
CA ALA A 12 -1.56 -0.17 -15.07
C ALA A 12 -2.93 0.47 -14.88
N SER A 13 -3.66 0.67 -15.98
CA SER A 13 -4.98 1.31 -15.91
C SER A 13 -6.00 0.43 -15.19
N ARG A 14 -5.91 -0.87 -15.34
CA ARG A 14 -6.81 -1.79 -14.64
C ARG A 14 -6.53 -1.85 -13.14
N LEU A 15 -5.26 -1.86 -12.75
CA LEU A 15 -4.90 -1.82 -11.34
C LEU A 15 -5.32 -0.50 -10.70
N SER A 16 -5.10 0.61 -11.39
CA SER A 16 -5.52 1.91 -10.92
C SER A 16 -7.04 1.96 -10.69
N ALA A 17 -7.83 1.51 -11.67
CA ALA A 17 -9.28 1.50 -11.56
C ALA A 17 -9.76 0.63 -10.41
N PHE A 18 -9.09 -0.50 -10.16
CA PHE A 18 -9.44 -1.39 -9.06
C PHE A 18 -9.19 -0.73 -7.70
N TYR A 19 -7.99 -0.18 -7.50
CA TYR A 19 -7.63 0.39 -6.20
C TYR A 19 -8.32 1.72 -5.93
N GLU A 20 -8.74 2.44 -6.95
CA GLU A 20 -9.51 3.67 -6.78
C GLU A 20 -10.90 3.43 -6.15
N ARG A 21 -11.36 2.20 -6.10
CA ARG A 21 -12.61 1.85 -5.42
C ARG A 21 -12.52 1.96 -3.91
N ALA A 22 -11.33 2.00 -3.36
CA ALA A 22 -11.12 2.23 -1.94
C ALA A 22 -11.26 3.73 -1.64
N GLY A 23 -11.89 4.05 -0.54
CA GLY A 23 -12.03 5.43 -0.14
C GLY A 23 -13.15 5.65 0.86
N MET A 24 -13.23 6.87 1.36
CA MET A 24 -14.31 7.31 2.22
C MET A 24 -15.24 8.21 1.44
N MET A 25 -16.54 7.93 1.50
CA MET A 25 -17.54 8.58 0.67
C MET A 25 -18.73 9.04 1.51
N HIS A 26 -19.36 10.12 1.07
CA HIS A 26 -20.66 10.51 1.57
C HIS A 26 -21.73 9.78 0.75
N ASN A 27 -22.56 9.00 1.42
CA ASN A 27 -23.61 8.23 0.77
C ASN A 27 -24.80 9.11 0.41
N LEU A 28 -25.58 8.66 -0.56
CA LEU A 28 -26.77 9.41 -0.99
C LEU A 28 -27.80 9.57 0.13
N ASN A 29 -27.81 8.67 1.10
CA ASN A 29 -28.74 8.74 2.24
C ASN A 29 -28.25 9.65 3.38
N GLY A 30 -27.16 10.37 3.19
CA GLY A 30 -26.60 11.30 4.17
C GLY A 30 -25.66 10.70 5.20
N THR A 31 -25.37 9.40 5.10
CA THR A 31 -24.38 8.74 5.97
C THR A 31 -23.02 8.68 5.30
N ASP A 32 -21.97 8.41 6.07
CA ASP A 32 -20.65 8.20 5.56
C ASP A 32 -20.34 6.71 5.48
N GLY A 33 -19.55 6.33 4.51
CA GLY A 33 -19.09 4.95 4.37
C GLY A 33 -17.68 4.91 3.83
N SER A 34 -16.99 3.82 4.11
CA SER A 34 -15.63 3.63 3.60
C SER A 34 -15.42 2.21 3.12
N VAL A 35 -14.54 2.07 2.15
CA VAL A 35 -14.10 0.77 1.63
C VAL A 35 -12.57 0.75 1.73
N THR A 36 -12.06 -0.29 2.37
CA THR A 36 -10.63 -0.54 2.46
C THR A 36 -10.29 -1.78 1.63
N ILE A 37 -9.27 -1.66 0.79
CA ILE A 37 -8.79 -2.78 -0.02
C ILE A 37 -7.42 -3.19 0.50
N ILE A 38 -7.28 -4.47 0.82
CA ILE A 38 -5.99 -5.06 1.18
C ILE A 38 -5.65 -6.05 0.07
N GLY A 39 -4.76 -5.64 -0.81
CA GLY A 39 -4.34 -6.45 -1.94
C GLY A 39 -3.09 -7.26 -1.60
N ALA A 40 -3.13 -8.55 -1.90
CA ALA A 40 -1.97 -9.41 -1.75
C ALA A 40 -1.38 -9.69 -3.13
N VAL A 41 -0.11 -9.35 -3.30
CA VAL A 41 0.62 -9.60 -4.54
C VAL A 41 1.76 -10.57 -4.23
N SER A 42 1.90 -11.62 -5.04
CA SER A 42 2.95 -12.61 -4.87
C SER A 42 3.96 -12.50 -6.02
N PRO A 43 4.99 -11.65 -5.88
CA PRO A 43 5.97 -11.51 -6.95
C PRO A 43 6.81 -12.77 -7.09
N GLN A 44 7.06 -13.16 -8.33
CA GLN A 44 7.81 -14.37 -8.62
C GLN A 44 9.23 -14.23 -8.10
N GLY A 45 9.68 -15.21 -7.32
CA GLY A 45 11.02 -15.20 -6.75
C GLY A 45 11.30 -14.08 -5.75
N GLY A 46 10.26 -13.42 -5.25
CA GLY A 46 10.44 -12.28 -4.35
C GLY A 46 10.91 -11.01 -5.05
N ASP A 47 10.83 -10.98 -6.37
CA ASP A 47 11.30 -9.85 -7.18
C ASP A 47 10.26 -8.75 -7.23
N PHE A 48 10.45 -7.70 -6.43
CA PHE A 48 9.53 -6.55 -6.38
C PHE A 48 9.63 -5.66 -7.62
N SER A 49 10.56 -5.93 -8.54
CA SER A 49 10.64 -5.17 -9.79
C SER A 49 9.72 -5.69 -10.88
N GLU A 50 9.00 -6.80 -10.64
CA GLU A 50 8.10 -7.33 -11.64
C GLU A 50 6.90 -6.38 -11.86
N PRO A 51 6.27 -6.42 -13.08
CA PRO A 51 5.30 -5.38 -13.47
C PRO A 51 4.08 -5.24 -12.57
N VAL A 52 3.52 -6.33 -12.08
CA VAL A 52 2.32 -6.25 -11.22
C VAL A 52 2.65 -5.53 -9.92
N THR A 53 3.78 -5.90 -9.30
CA THR A 53 4.22 -5.27 -8.04
C THR A 53 4.55 -3.80 -8.26
N GLN A 54 5.29 -3.46 -9.31
CA GLN A 54 5.66 -2.07 -9.57
C GLN A 54 4.44 -1.20 -9.87
N ASN A 55 3.51 -1.69 -10.67
CA ASN A 55 2.30 -0.93 -10.96
C ASN A 55 1.42 -0.80 -9.71
N THR A 56 1.30 -1.86 -8.90
CA THR A 56 0.54 -1.79 -7.65
C THR A 56 1.13 -0.74 -6.73
N LYS A 57 2.45 -0.70 -6.56
CA LYS A 57 3.11 0.29 -5.71
C LYS A 57 2.85 1.74 -6.14
N ARG A 58 2.62 1.97 -7.44
CA ARG A 58 2.33 3.31 -7.94
C ARG A 58 0.96 3.83 -7.50
N PHE A 59 0.01 2.94 -7.24
CA PHE A 59 -1.38 3.32 -7.00
C PHE A 59 -1.81 3.19 -5.54
N VAL A 60 -1.05 2.46 -4.72
CA VAL A 60 -1.35 2.31 -3.30
C VAL A 60 -0.48 3.27 -2.50
N ARG A 61 -1.03 3.78 -1.40
CA ARG A 61 -0.35 4.73 -0.54
C ARG A 61 0.28 4.05 0.67
N CYS A 62 0.00 2.78 0.87
CA CYS A 62 0.58 1.98 1.93
C CYS A 62 1.02 0.64 1.35
N PHE A 63 2.23 0.24 1.62
CA PHE A 63 2.82 -0.98 1.09
C PHE A 63 3.57 -1.71 2.19
N TRP A 64 3.27 -2.99 2.34
CA TRP A 64 3.97 -3.86 3.29
C TRP A 64 4.79 -4.88 2.51
N GLY A 65 6.09 -4.74 2.55
CA GLY A 65 7.00 -5.68 1.89
C GLY A 65 7.29 -6.86 2.81
N LEU A 66 6.77 -8.03 2.46
CA LEU A 66 7.03 -9.24 3.21
C LEU A 66 8.42 -9.78 2.86
N ASP A 67 9.14 -10.27 3.85
CA ASP A 67 10.50 -10.73 3.70
C ASP A 67 10.66 -12.16 4.18
N LYS A 68 11.25 -13.00 3.32
CA LYS A 68 11.48 -14.41 3.63
C LYS A 68 12.44 -14.60 4.80
N SER A 69 13.51 -13.81 4.87
CA SER A 69 14.50 -13.97 5.94
C SER A 69 13.90 -13.65 7.30
N LEU A 70 13.03 -12.66 7.37
CA LEU A 70 12.31 -12.39 8.62
C LEU A 70 11.35 -13.51 8.98
N ALA A 71 10.67 -14.10 7.99
CA ALA A 71 9.77 -15.22 8.22
C ALA A 71 10.53 -16.46 8.70
N TYR A 72 11.69 -16.76 8.11
CA TYR A 72 12.52 -17.88 8.53
C TYR A 72 13.10 -17.68 9.94
N ALA A 73 13.38 -16.45 10.30
CA ALA A 73 13.80 -16.11 11.65
C ALA A 73 12.65 -16.08 12.65
N ARG A 74 11.42 -16.37 12.19
CA ARG A 74 10.17 -16.33 12.98
C ARG A 74 9.89 -14.96 13.59
N HIS A 75 10.31 -13.92 12.87
CA HIS A 75 9.99 -12.54 13.22
C HIS A 75 8.67 -12.19 12.53
N PHE A 76 7.58 -12.19 13.28
CA PHE A 76 6.25 -11.92 12.74
C PHE A 76 5.65 -10.67 13.39
N PRO A 77 4.94 -9.86 12.60
CA PRO A 77 4.77 -9.98 11.15
C PRO A 77 6.10 -9.81 10.40
N ALA A 78 6.29 -10.59 9.32
CA ALA A 78 7.53 -10.59 8.55
C ALA A 78 7.56 -9.42 7.55
N ILE A 79 7.33 -8.22 8.04
CA ILE A 79 7.26 -6.99 7.25
C ILE A 79 8.60 -6.26 7.36
N HIS A 80 9.25 -6.05 6.22
CA HIS A 80 10.56 -5.41 6.18
C HIS A 80 10.41 -3.89 6.28
N TRP A 81 11.07 -3.28 7.25
CA TRP A 81 10.93 -1.85 7.53
C TRP A 81 11.55 -0.95 6.45
N LEU A 82 12.55 -1.44 5.71
CA LEU A 82 13.21 -0.64 4.67
C LEU A 82 12.42 -0.61 3.36
N THR A 83 11.65 -1.68 3.07
CA THR A 83 10.91 -1.77 1.82
C THR A 83 9.45 -1.39 1.97
N SER A 84 8.97 -1.30 3.20
CA SER A 84 7.59 -0.94 3.51
C SER A 84 7.45 0.57 3.70
N TYR A 85 6.28 1.10 3.35
CA TYR A 85 6.04 2.53 3.51
C TYR A 85 4.56 2.83 3.66
N SER A 86 4.27 4.02 4.18
CA SER A 86 2.94 4.61 4.16
C SER A 86 3.06 6.08 3.80
N GLU A 87 2.28 6.52 2.84
CA GLU A 87 2.24 7.93 2.43
C GLU A 87 1.18 8.72 3.21
N TYR A 88 0.38 8.04 4.02
CA TYR A 88 -0.69 8.69 4.78
C TYR A 88 -0.18 9.63 5.87
N LEU A 89 1.05 9.45 6.32
CA LEU A 89 1.61 10.30 7.34
C LEU A 89 1.66 11.77 6.89
N THR A 90 1.96 12.00 5.62
CA THR A 90 1.96 13.35 5.05
C THR A 90 0.57 14.00 5.11
N ASP A 91 -0.48 13.25 4.80
CA ASP A 91 -1.85 13.76 4.78
C ASP A 91 -2.49 13.83 6.16
N LEU A 92 -2.18 12.86 7.03
CA LEU A 92 -2.84 12.68 8.32
C LEU A 92 -1.97 13.06 9.51
N GLY A 93 -0.72 13.49 9.26
CA GLY A 93 0.23 13.79 10.33
C GLY A 93 -0.27 14.84 11.31
N GLY A 94 -0.95 15.87 10.82
CA GLY A 94 -1.54 16.89 11.67
C GLY A 94 -2.64 16.33 12.58
N TRP A 95 -3.49 15.47 12.02
CA TRP A 95 -4.55 14.82 12.79
C TRP A 95 -3.98 13.93 13.88
N TYR A 96 -2.97 13.11 13.55
CA TYR A 96 -2.30 12.24 14.53
C TYR A 96 -1.64 13.05 15.63
N ARG A 97 -1.00 14.16 15.27
CA ARG A 97 -0.32 15.03 16.23
C ARG A 97 -1.31 15.61 17.24
N ASP A 98 -2.48 16.00 16.76
CA ASP A 98 -3.50 16.65 17.60
C ASP A 98 -4.34 15.65 18.40
N HIS A 99 -4.59 14.45 17.88
CA HIS A 99 -5.54 13.50 18.44
C HIS A 99 -4.88 12.28 19.09
N VAL A 100 -3.65 11.94 18.73
CA VAL A 100 -2.96 10.75 19.23
C VAL A 100 -1.77 11.15 20.12
N SER A 101 -0.74 11.74 19.53
CA SER A 101 0.46 12.13 20.27
C SER A 101 1.19 13.25 19.53
N PRO A 102 1.64 14.31 20.23
CA PRO A 102 2.47 15.34 19.62
C PRO A 102 3.82 14.81 19.12
N ASN A 103 4.28 13.68 19.64
CA ASN A 103 5.57 13.09 19.28
C ASN A 103 5.48 12.02 18.19
N LEU A 104 4.28 11.73 17.69
CA LEU A 104 4.06 10.65 16.72
C LEU A 104 4.86 10.88 15.44
N TRP A 105 4.92 12.11 14.97
CA TRP A 105 5.69 12.47 13.77
C TRP A 105 7.16 12.08 13.93
N THR A 106 7.76 12.42 15.06
CA THR A 106 9.17 12.11 15.32
C THR A 106 9.39 10.59 15.37
N ILE A 107 8.47 9.85 15.97
CA ILE A 107 8.54 8.39 16.06
C ILE A 107 8.46 7.76 14.67
N GLU A 108 7.49 8.21 13.85
CA GLU A 108 7.24 7.66 12.53
C GLU A 108 8.32 8.04 11.51
N THR A 109 8.89 9.22 11.63
CA THR A 109 9.89 9.71 10.68
C THR A 109 11.32 9.48 11.13
N GLY A 110 11.51 9.18 12.38
CA GLY A 110 12.82 8.87 12.94
C GLY A 110 13.17 7.41 12.82
#